data_2719ba677eda389869786b92e543f76a
#
_entry.id   2719ba677eda389869786b92e543f76a
#
_cell.length_a   1.000
_cell.length_b   1.000
_cell.length_c   1.000
_cell.angle_alpha   90.00
_cell.angle_beta   90.00
_cell.angle_gamma   90.00
#
_symmetry.space_group_name_H-M   'P 1'
#
loop_
_entity.id
_entity.type
_entity.pdbx_description
1 polymer ?
#
loop_
_entity_poly.entity_id
_entity_poly.type
_entity_poly.pdbx_seq_one_letter_code
_entity_poly.pdbx_strand_id
1 'polypeptide(L)'
;MNEENSTIDTLTRAGLTRSQAKGYLALVENGALTPTALANKTGETRTNSYAIVEKLVALGLATKKDTKKALYMPLHPNNLELLAEKRRRTVEKNEQIVKKNIPSLIEMFYTNSEMPGSRTLAGIDGIKEVYNDTLRTKQDIYLLRTTADIGILGEDFLNKYRIKRAKLGINTYALTPDTPVAKLNAKDDRGMLFHRTLMPTDIYTAPVEIDVYGNKVALIAFGETQMATIIDSPPIAEAIRQILQIMQKFLETSTPPGPDLHQHDSR
;
A
#
# COMPACT_ATOMS: atom_id res chain seq x y z
N MET A 1 0.42 44.78 19.78
CA MET A 1 1.32 43.83 19.07
C MET A 1 1.96 44.64 17.98
N ASN A 2 3.31 44.79 17.97
CA ASN A 2 4.01 45.66 16.98
C ASN A 2 3.73 45.15 15.56
N GLU A 3 3.47 46.05 14.60
CA GLU A 3 3.27 45.74 13.16
C GLU A 3 4.40 44.89 12.58
N GLU A 4 5.62 45.15 13.00
CA GLU A 4 6.82 44.35 12.64
C GLU A 4 6.69 42.86 13.01
N ASN A 5 6.20 42.56 14.23
CA ASN A 5 6.00 41.16 14.66
C ASN A 5 4.90 40.49 13.84
N SER A 6 3.83 41.21 13.48
CA SER A 6 2.77 40.69 12.61
C SER A 6 3.29 40.34 11.22
N THR A 7 4.15 41.20 10.66
CA THR A 7 4.79 40.95 9.34
C THR A 7 5.76 39.75 9.39
N ILE A 8 6.57 39.63 10.44
CA ILE A 8 7.45 38.51 10.65
C ILE A 8 6.65 37.19 10.76
N ASP A 9 5.55 37.18 11.49
CA ASP A 9 4.68 36.00 11.63
C ASP A 9 4.05 35.61 10.29
N THR A 10 3.65 36.59 9.46
CA THR A 10 3.15 36.35 8.09
C THR A 10 4.22 35.72 7.22
N LEU A 11 5.43 36.24 7.23
CA LEU A 11 6.58 35.68 6.51
C LEU A 11 6.93 34.26 6.99
N THR A 12 6.78 34.01 8.29
CA THR A 12 7.03 32.68 8.85
C THR A 12 5.96 31.67 8.40
N ARG A 13 4.69 32.09 8.32
CA ARG A 13 3.61 31.27 7.73
C ARG A 13 3.85 30.98 6.24
N ALA A 14 4.43 31.92 5.50
CA ALA A 14 4.88 31.67 4.13
C ALA A 14 6.07 30.70 4.07
N GLY A 15 6.64 30.35 5.23
CA GLY A 15 7.63 29.29 5.43
C GLY A 15 9.06 29.76 5.52
N LEU A 16 9.34 31.00 5.87
CA LEU A 16 10.66 31.43 6.28
C LEU A 16 10.90 31.04 7.75
N THR A 17 12.16 30.84 8.11
CA THR A 17 12.51 30.83 9.53
C THR A 17 12.39 32.25 10.09
N ARG A 18 12.26 32.43 11.41
CA ARG A 18 12.15 33.74 12.02
C ARG A 18 13.35 34.64 11.67
N SER A 19 14.56 34.11 11.62
CA SER A 19 15.77 34.86 11.19
C SER A 19 15.73 35.24 9.71
N GLN A 20 15.24 34.36 8.83
CA GLN A 20 15.04 34.68 7.41
C GLN A 20 13.95 35.73 7.20
N ALA A 21 12.86 35.68 7.96
CA ALA A 21 11.80 36.66 7.92
C ALA A 21 12.30 38.06 8.33
N LYS A 22 13.04 38.15 9.43
CA LYS A 22 13.72 39.38 9.84
C LYS A 22 14.69 39.91 8.77
N GLY A 23 15.50 39.00 8.19
CA GLY A 23 16.44 39.36 7.14
C GLY A 23 15.77 39.88 5.86
N TYR A 24 14.68 39.23 5.43
CA TYR A 24 13.91 39.68 4.28
C TYR A 24 13.22 41.04 4.54
N LEU A 25 12.61 41.21 5.70
CA LEU A 25 11.98 42.47 6.11
C LEU A 25 13.00 43.60 6.11
N ALA A 26 14.17 43.39 6.72
CA ALA A 26 15.24 44.39 6.74
C ALA A 26 15.73 44.76 5.32
N LEU A 27 15.76 43.82 4.37
CA LEU A 27 16.07 44.11 2.98
C LEU A 27 14.94 44.93 2.32
N VAL A 28 13.69 44.61 2.55
CA VAL A 28 12.53 45.32 1.99
C VAL A 28 12.50 46.77 2.50
N GLU A 29 12.74 46.99 3.76
CA GLU A 29 12.71 48.31 4.38
C GLU A 29 13.91 49.20 4.02
N ASN A 30 15.10 48.61 3.81
CA ASN A 30 16.34 49.36 3.62
C ASN A 30 16.90 49.25 2.23
N GLY A 31 16.29 48.45 1.33
CA GLY A 31 16.82 48.18 0.01
C GLY A 31 18.02 47.25 0.03
N ALA A 32 19.12 47.65 -0.65
CA ALA A 32 20.31 46.81 -0.77
C ALA A 32 21.18 46.85 0.51
N LEU A 33 21.45 45.70 1.08
CA LEU A 33 22.29 45.56 2.27
C LEU A 33 23.46 44.60 2.04
N THR A 34 24.58 44.89 2.69
CA THR A 34 25.67 43.89 2.86
C THR A 34 25.32 42.97 4.05
N PRO A 35 25.86 41.74 4.12
CA PRO A 35 25.62 40.87 5.27
C PRO A 35 25.96 41.48 6.63
N THR A 36 27.01 42.33 6.65
CA THR A 36 27.39 43.06 7.87
C THR A 36 26.36 44.09 8.26
N ALA A 37 25.79 44.83 7.30
CA ALA A 37 24.73 45.79 7.55
C ALA A 37 23.43 45.08 8.00
N LEU A 38 23.13 43.91 7.41
CA LEU A 38 21.99 43.08 7.80
C LEU A 38 22.15 42.59 9.25
N ALA A 39 23.34 42.12 9.65
CA ALA A 39 23.63 41.70 11.01
C ALA A 39 23.28 42.80 12.04
N ASN A 40 23.72 44.03 11.76
CA ASN A 40 23.43 45.18 12.63
C ASN A 40 21.95 45.52 12.72
N LYS A 41 21.18 45.31 11.62
CA LYS A 41 19.74 45.61 11.59
C LYS A 41 18.88 44.55 12.27
N THR A 42 19.28 43.27 12.18
CA THR A 42 18.47 42.17 12.63
C THR A 42 18.89 41.64 14.02
N GLY A 43 20.04 42.08 14.53
CA GLY A 43 20.63 41.54 15.77
C GLY A 43 21.26 40.15 15.62
N GLU A 44 21.41 39.67 14.37
CA GLU A 44 22.02 38.38 14.08
C GLU A 44 23.55 38.47 14.03
N THR A 45 24.22 37.33 14.18
CA THR A 45 25.67 37.30 13.97
C THR A 45 26.01 37.52 12.49
N ARG A 46 27.23 38.02 12.24
CA ARG A 46 27.71 38.23 10.86
C ARG A 46 27.68 36.94 10.04
N THR A 47 28.10 35.81 10.63
CA THR A 47 28.09 34.49 9.97
C THR A 47 26.66 34.07 9.63
N ASN A 48 25.71 34.23 10.55
CA ASN A 48 24.31 33.88 10.30
C ASN A 48 23.69 34.79 9.23
N SER A 49 24.04 36.07 9.19
CA SER A 49 23.56 37.00 8.16
C SER A 49 24.00 36.61 6.75
N TYR A 50 25.19 36.08 6.55
CA TYR A 50 25.60 35.48 5.27
C TYR A 50 24.69 34.29 4.90
N ALA A 51 24.46 33.36 5.84
CA ALA A 51 23.60 32.21 5.59
C ALA A 51 22.14 32.63 5.27
N ILE A 52 21.64 33.66 5.96
CA ILE A 52 20.30 34.21 5.72
C ILE A 52 20.17 34.75 4.30
N VAL A 53 21.07 35.65 3.85
CA VAL A 53 20.95 36.24 2.52
C VAL A 53 21.14 35.23 1.39
N GLU A 54 22.09 34.30 1.52
CA GLU A 54 22.26 33.21 0.56
C GLU A 54 20.99 32.33 0.47
N LYS A 55 20.35 32.07 1.63
CA LYS A 55 19.12 31.30 1.65
C LYS A 55 17.94 32.09 1.04
N LEU A 56 17.86 33.39 1.26
CA LEU A 56 16.86 34.25 0.62
C LEU A 56 17.04 34.29 -0.91
N VAL A 57 18.28 34.30 -1.39
CA VAL A 57 18.59 34.18 -2.83
C VAL A 57 18.13 32.82 -3.36
N ALA A 58 18.47 31.73 -2.69
CA ALA A 58 18.04 30.38 -3.07
C ALA A 58 16.51 30.20 -3.08
N LEU A 59 15.80 30.93 -2.24
CA LEU A 59 14.32 30.96 -2.18
C LEU A 59 13.69 31.89 -3.25
N GLY A 60 14.50 32.67 -4.01
CA GLY A 60 14.00 33.64 -4.98
C GLY A 60 13.40 34.89 -4.36
N LEU A 61 13.80 35.24 -3.13
CA LEU A 61 13.32 36.42 -2.39
C LEU A 61 14.35 37.56 -2.37
N ALA A 62 15.60 37.27 -2.73
CA ALA A 62 16.66 38.27 -2.86
C ALA A 62 17.53 37.95 -4.08
N THR A 63 18.29 38.95 -4.52
CA THR A 63 19.32 38.80 -5.55
C THR A 63 20.64 39.36 -5.03
N LYS A 64 21.77 38.78 -5.51
CA LYS A 64 23.10 39.23 -5.18
C LYS A 64 23.60 40.08 -6.32
N LYS A 65 24.13 41.28 -6.04
CA LYS A 65 24.90 42.06 -6.98
C LYS A 65 26.39 41.85 -6.76
N ASP A 66 27.09 41.49 -7.84
CA ASP A 66 28.55 41.38 -7.81
C ASP A 66 29.17 42.79 -7.88
N THR A 67 29.41 43.33 -6.70
CA THR A 67 30.15 44.57 -6.46
C THR A 67 31.39 44.26 -5.61
N LYS A 68 32.32 45.23 -5.45
CA LYS A 68 33.50 45.05 -4.56
C LYS A 68 33.17 44.54 -3.15
N LYS A 69 31.92 44.73 -2.69
CA LYS A 69 31.35 44.13 -1.48
C LYS A 69 30.05 43.45 -1.88
N ALA A 70 29.88 42.17 -1.51
CA ALA A 70 28.63 41.44 -1.79
C ALA A 70 27.42 42.23 -1.25
N LEU A 71 26.53 42.64 -2.16
CA LEU A 71 25.37 43.44 -1.89
C LEU A 71 24.13 42.62 -2.26
N TYR A 72 23.16 42.51 -1.35
CA TYR A 72 21.93 41.76 -1.53
C TYR A 72 20.73 42.71 -1.59
N MET A 73 19.87 42.48 -2.56
CA MET A 73 18.67 43.31 -2.77
C MET A 73 17.43 42.43 -2.65
N PRO A 74 16.33 42.92 -2.08
CA PRO A 74 15.08 42.18 -2.06
C PRO A 74 14.51 42.05 -3.47
N LEU A 75 13.93 40.94 -3.78
CA LEU A 75 13.01 40.76 -4.91
C LEU A 75 11.59 41.12 -4.49
N HIS A 76 10.73 41.36 -5.48
CA HIS A 76 9.38 41.83 -5.26
C HIS A 76 8.60 40.89 -4.32
N PRO A 77 7.81 41.38 -3.35
CA PRO A 77 7.08 40.57 -2.38
C PRO A 77 6.13 39.53 -2.99
N ASN A 78 5.64 39.72 -4.20
CA ASN A 78 4.83 38.72 -4.93
C ASN A 78 5.58 37.39 -5.11
N ASN A 79 6.91 37.38 -5.01
CA ASN A 79 7.69 36.12 -5.03
C ASN A 79 7.39 35.21 -3.84
N LEU A 80 6.79 35.74 -2.77
CA LEU A 80 6.29 34.93 -1.65
C LEU A 80 5.14 34.01 -2.07
N GLU A 81 4.28 34.46 -2.99
CA GLU A 81 3.20 33.62 -3.53
C GLU A 81 3.78 32.45 -4.33
N LEU A 82 4.81 32.69 -5.17
CA LEU A 82 5.50 31.65 -5.91
C LEU A 82 6.19 30.65 -4.97
N LEU A 83 6.76 31.14 -3.88
CA LEU A 83 7.37 30.30 -2.85
C LEU A 83 6.33 29.40 -2.17
N ALA A 84 5.19 29.97 -1.80
CA ALA A 84 4.09 29.23 -1.16
C ALA A 84 3.54 28.14 -2.10
N GLU A 85 3.33 28.47 -3.37
CA GLU A 85 2.87 27.50 -4.37
C GLU A 85 3.87 26.38 -4.61
N LYS A 86 5.16 26.69 -4.75
CA LYS A 86 6.22 25.68 -4.88
C LYS A 86 6.25 24.71 -3.70
N ARG A 87 6.05 25.23 -2.47
CA ARG A 87 6.00 24.38 -1.27
C ARG A 87 4.77 23.49 -1.27
N ARG A 88 3.60 24.02 -1.60
CA ARG A 88 2.37 23.24 -1.71
C ARG A 88 2.57 22.05 -2.66
N ARG A 89 3.08 22.30 -3.86
CA ARG A 89 3.39 21.24 -4.85
C ARG A 89 4.38 20.21 -4.32
N THR A 90 5.38 20.65 -3.54
CA THR A 90 6.37 19.75 -2.93
C THR A 90 5.71 18.86 -1.88
N VAL A 91 4.85 19.41 -1.03
CA VAL A 91 4.10 18.65 -0.02
C VAL A 91 3.18 17.64 -0.68
N GLU A 92 2.40 18.02 -1.69
CA GLU A 92 1.52 17.14 -2.45
C GLU A 92 2.31 15.97 -3.07
N LYS A 93 3.47 16.27 -3.68
CA LYS A 93 4.34 15.23 -4.22
C LYS A 93 4.88 14.28 -3.15
N ASN A 94 5.33 14.83 -2.02
CA ASN A 94 5.84 14.02 -0.90
C ASN A 94 4.74 13.16 -0.29
N GLU A 95 3.52 13.67 -0.17
CA GLU A 95 2.35 12.90 0.29
C GLU A 95 2.10 11.68 -0.61
N GLN A 96 2.15 11.85 -1.92
CA GLN A 96 2.00 10.74 -2.87
C GLN A 96 3.11 9.69 -2.71
N ILE A 97 4.36 10.15 -2.52
CA ILE A 97 5.50 9.26 -2.29
C ILE A 97 5.31 8.48 -0.98
N VAL A 98 4.90 9.14 0.10
CA VAL A 98 4.63 8.50 1.39
C VAL A 98 3.51 7.48 1.25
N LYS A 99 2.36 7.85 0.67
CA LYS A 99 1.23 6.93 0.43
C LYS A 99 1.65 5.68 -0.36
N LYS A 100 2.50 5.85 -1.37
CA LYS A 100 3.01 4.74 -2.17
C LYS A 100 3.91 3.78 -1.38
N ASN A 101 4.65 4.29 -0.40
CA ASN A 101 5.62 3.48 0.36
C ASN A 101 5.06 2.92 1.68
N ILE A 102 3.92 3.43 2.18
CA ILE A 102 3.27 2.91 3.39
C ILE A 102 3.06 1.39 3.35
N PRO A 103 2.53 0.76 2.27
CA PRO A 103 2.34 -0.69 2.24
C PRO A 103 3.62 -1.48 2.50
N SER A 104 4.75 -1.07 1.90
CA SER A 104 6.05 -1.73 2.13
C SER A 104 6.55 -1.56 3.56
N LEU A 105 6.31 -0.40 4.17
CA LEU A 105 6.67 -0.16 5.57
C LEU A 105 5.82 -0.99 6.52
N ILE A 106 4.52 -1.15 6.23
CA ILE A 106 3.62 -2.02 6.98
C ILE A 106 4.08 -3.49 6.88
N GLU A 107 4.46 -3.94 5.68
CA GLU A 107 5.00 -5.27 5.47
C GLU A 107 6.27 -5.50 6.30
N MET A 108 7.23 -4.56 6.27
CA MET A 108 8.44 -4.62 7.10
C MET A 108 8.14 -4.62 8.60
N PHE A 109 7.16 -3.83 9.03
CA PHE A 109 6.73 -3.76 10.43
C PHE A 109 6.22 -5.11 10.92
N TYR A 110 5.34 -5.75 10.17
CA TYR A 110 4.78 -7.06 10.53
C TYR A 110 5.78 -8.21 10.37
N THR A 111 6.73 -8.12 9.44
CA THR A 111 7.80 -9.13 9.29
C THR A 111 8.73 -9.16 10.50
N ASN A 112 8.95 -8.01 11.14
CA ASN A 112 9.87 -7.88 12.26
C ASN A 112 9.17 -7.83 13.64
N SER A 113 7.82 -7.84 13.67
CA SER A 113 7.08 -7.88 14.93
C SER A 113 6.64 -9.31 15.25
N GLU A 114 6.92 -9.78 16.46
CA GLU A 114 6.39 -11.06 16.97
C GLU A 114 4.87 -11.02 17.23
N MET A 115 4.23 -9.89 16.97
CA MET A 115 2.78 -9.75 17.13
C MET A 115 2.03 -10.26 15.93
N PRO A 116 1.00 -11.12 16.12
CA PRO A 116 0.06 -11.48 15.06
C PRO A 116 -0.53 -10.22 14.45
N GLY A 117 -0.37 -10.05 13.15
CA GLY A 117 -0.89 -8.91 12.42
C GLY A 117 -2.22 -9.24 11.75
N SER A 118 -3.15 -8.30 11.71
CA SER A 118 -4.29 -8.39 10.82
C SER A 118 -4.39 -7.14 9.96
N ARG A 119 -4.73 -7.30 8.69
CA ARG A 119 -4.98 -6.18 7.78
C ARG A 119 -6.26 -6.41 7.00
N THR A 120 -7.08 -5.38 6.91
CA THR A 120 -8.30 -5.39 6.13
C THR A 120 -8.10 -4.60 4.84
N LEU A 121 -8.55 -5.19 3.74
CA LEU A 121 -8.43 -4.68 2.38
C LEU A 121 -9.84 -4.50 1.81
N ALA A 122 -10.18 -3.32 1.32
CA ALA A 122 -11.51 -2.99 0.86
C ALA A 122 -11.64 -3.13 -0.67
N GLY A 123 -12.83 -3.52 -1.12
CA GLY A 123 -13.21 -3.58 -2.53
C GLY A 123 -12.51 -4.68 -3.31
N ILE A 124 -12.81 -4.72 -4.61
CA ILE A 124 -12.29 -5.73 -5.55
C ILE A 124 -10.76 -5.69 -5.65
N ASP A 125 -10.17 -4.50 -5.63
CA ASP A 125 -8.70 -4.37 -5.69
C ASP A 125 -8.04 -4.90 -4.42
N GLY A 126 -8.68 -4.72 -3.26
CA GLY A 126 -8.24 -5.34 -2.02
C GLY A 126 -8.30 -6.86 -2.05
N ILE A 127 -9.36 -7.44 -2.63
CA ILE A 127 -9.45 -8.89 -2.85
C ILE A 127 -8.34 -9.37 -3.79
N LYS A 128 -8.13 -8.70 -4.92
CA LYS A 128 -7.05 -9.06 -5.86
C LYS A 128 -5.67 -9.00 -5.21
N GLU A 129 -5.47 -8.11 -4.24
CA GLU A 129 -4.23 -8.03 -3.47
C GLU A 129 -3.99 -9.28 -2.62
N VAL A 130 -5.06 -9.92 -2.07
CA VAL A 130 -4.93 -11.22 -1.37
C VAL A 130 -4.38 -12.28 -2.32
N TYR A 131 -4.95 -12.41 -3.53
CA TYR A 131 -4.44 -13.36 -4.52
C TYR A 131 -2.97 -13.08 -4.91
N ASN A 132 -2.57 -11.81 -4.99
CA ASN A 132 -1.17 -11.45 -5.21
C ASN A 132 -0.29 -11.81 -4.01
N ASP A 133 -0.79 -11.68 -2.79
CA ASP A 133 -0.07 -12.04 -1.55
C ASP A 133 0.21 -13.55 -1.50
N THR A 134 -0.73 -14.41 -1.91
CA THR A 134 -0.50 -15.85 -2.02
C THR A 134 0.65 -16.18 -2.99
N LEU A 135 0.73 -15.48 -4.14
CA LEU A 135 1.80 -15.66 -5.10
C LEU A 135 3.17 -15.20 -4.57
N ARG A 136 3.21 -14.15 -3.76
CA ARG A 136 4.45 -13.66 -3.11
C ARG A 136 4.94 -14.60 -2.03
N THR A 137 4.01 -15.17 -1.26
CA THR A 137 4.32 -16.11 -0.17
C THR A 137 4.90 -17.42 -0.69
N LYS A 138 4.52 -17.86 -1.90
CA LYS A 138 5.04 -19.07 -2.58
C LYS A 138 4.91 -20.35 -1.73
N GLN A 139 3.84 -20.45 -0.96
CA GLN A 139 3.51 -21.62 -0.15
C GLN A 139 2.22 -22.26 -0.69
N ASP A 140 2.04 -23.55 -0.44
CA ASP A 140 0.81 -24.24 -0.80
C ASP A 140 -0.40 -23.60 -0.12
N ILE A 141 -1.55 -23.63 -0.82
CA ILE A 141 -2.78 -22.96 -0.42
C ILE A 141 -3.83 -24.02 -0.05
N TYR A 142 -4.43 -23.89 1.12
CA TYR A 142 -5.62 -24.62 1.52
C TYR A 142 -6.82 -23.70 1.44
N LEU A 143 -7.86 -24.11 0.71
CA LEU A 143 -8.92 -23.20 0.26
C LEU A 143 -10.29 -23.79 0.55
N LEU A 144 -11.14 -23.04 1.24
CA LEU A 144 -12.58 -23.26 1.23
C LEU A 144 -13.23 -22.25 0.28
N ARG A 145 -13.68 -22.73 -0.87
CA ARG A 145 -14.12 -21.89 -1.97
C ARG A 145 -15.62 -21.59 -1.92
N THR A 146 -16.00 -20.38 -2.29
CA THR A 146 -17.38 -19.99 -2.59
C THR A 146 -17.67 -20.09 -4.08
N THR A 147 -18.94 -20.01 -4.47
CA THR A 147 -19.37 -19.87 -5.89
C THR A 147 -19.41 -18.41 -6.34
N ALA A 148 -19.26 -17.44 -5.44
CA ALA A 148 -19.43 -16.02 -5.72
C ALA A 148 -18.19 -15.35 -6.35
N ASP A 149 -17.04 -15.98 -6.28
CA ASP A 149 -15.73 -15.44 -6.72
C ASP A 149 -15.71 -15.08 -8.21
N ILE A 150 -16.22 -15.96 -9.08
CA ILE A 150 -16.19 -15.80 -10.54
C ILE A 150 -16.98 -14.56 -10.97
N GLY A 151 -18.17 -14.36 -10.40
CA GLY A 151 -19.04 -13.23 -10.74
C GLY A 151 -18.44 -11.86 -10.41
N ILE A 152 -17.56 -11.80 -9.41
CA ILE A 152 -16.97 -10.54 -8.90
C ILE A 152 -15.60 -10.29 -9.50
N LEU A 153 -14.73 -11.30 -9.56
CA LEU A 153 -13.35 -11.16 -10.05
C LEU A 153 -13.23 -11.31 -11.56
N GLY A 154 -14.15 -12.04 -12.17
CA GLY A 154 -14.13 -12.39 -13.59
C GLY A 154 -13.20 -13.54 -13.93
N GLU A 155 -13.55 -14.31 -14.95
CA GLU A 155 -12.79 -15.48 -15.39
C GLU A 155 -11.37 -15.14 -15.83
N ASP A 156 -11.18 -14.02 -16.51
CA ASP A 156 -9.87 -13.59 -17.02
C ASP A 156 -8.85 -13.38 -15.91
N PHE A 157 -9.26 -12.74 -14.81
CA PHE A 157 -8.38 -12.54 -13.66
C PHE A 157 -8.02 -13.89 -13.00
N LEU A 158 -9.03 -14.72 -12.75
CA LEU A 158 -8.85 -16.02 -12.10
C LEU A 158 -7.98 -16.96 -12.95
N ASN A 159 -8.15 -16.97 -14.27
CA ASN A 159 -7.34 -17.79 -15.17
C ASN A 159 -5.86 -17.33 -15.18
N LYS A 160 -5.61 -16.02 -15.26
CA LYS A 160 -4.26 -15.46 -15.16
C LYS A 160 -3.59 -15.81 -13.83
N TYR A 161 -4.35 -15.71 -12.74
CA TYR A 161 -3.87 -16.09 -11.41
C TYR A 161 -3.51 -17.58 -11.34
N ARG A 162 -4.41 -18.48 -11.78
CA ARG A 162 -4.20 -19.95 -11.77
C ARG A 162 -2.94 -20.34 -12.54
N ILE A 163 -2.77 -19.80 -13.76
CA ILE A 163 -1.59 -20.04 -14.59
C ILE A 163 -0.31 -19.56 -13.87
N LYS A 164 -0.34 -18.36 -13.30
CA LYS A 164 0.81 -17.80 -12.60
C LYS A 164 1.17 -18.59 -11.35
N ARG A 165 0.17 -19.04 -10.58
CA ARG A 165 0.32 -19.86 -9.39
C ARG A 165 0.96 -21.21 -9.75
N ALA A 166 0.42 -21.90 -10.76
CA ALA A 166 0.96 -23.19 -11.22
C ALA A 166 2.41 -23.07 -11.72
N LYS A 167 2.75 -22.01 -12.47
CA LYS A 167 4.13 -21.72 -12.90
C LYS A 167 5.11 -21.51 -11.74
N LEU A 168 4.61 -21.03 -10.59
CA LEU A 168 5.41 -20.87 -9.36
C LEU A 168 5.52 -22.17 -8.55
N GLY A 169 4.91 -23.28 -9.01
CA GLY A 169 4.93 -24.58 -8.32
C GLY A 169 4.05 -24.64 -7.06
N ILE A 170 3.11 -23.72 -6.91
CA ILE A 170 2.25 -23.62 -5.72
C ILE A 170 1.04 -24.55 -5.89
N ASN A 171 0.88 -25.55 -5.01
CA ASN A 171 -0.30 -26.39 -4.99
C ASN A 171 -1.48 -25.69 -4.32
N THR A 172 -2.70 -26.04 -4.72
CA THR A 172 -3.92 -25.62 -4.03
C THR A 172 -4.76 -26.84 -3.68
N TYR A 173 -5.08 -27.00 -2.42
CA TYR A 173 -5.99 -28.04 -1.90
C TYR A 173 -7.32 -27.36 -1.58
N ALA A 174 -8.34 -27.60 -2.42
CA ALA A 174 -9.56 -26.81 -2.41
C ALA A 174 -10.80 -27.66 -2.11
N LEU A 175 -11.56 -27.26 -1.09
CA LEU A 175 -12.94 -27.65 -0.90
C LEU A 175 -13.81 -26.78 -1.81
N THR A 176 -14.42 -27.36 -2.81
CA THR A 176 -15.11 -26.63 -3.87
C THR A 176 -16.57 -27.08 -3.97
N PRO A 177 -17.56 -26.17 -4.02
CA PRO A 177 -18.94 -26.56 -4.24
C PRO A 177 -19.12 -27.39 -5.53
N ASP A 178 -19.92 -28.47 -5.47
CA ASP A 178 -20.18 -29.37 -6.60
C ASP A 178 -21.11 -28.76 -7.61
N THR A 179 -20.56 -27.91 -8.45
CA THR A 179 -21.28 -27.22 -9.53
C THR A 179 -20.86 -27.76 -10.92
N PRO A 180 -21.71 -27.59 -11.96
CA PRO A 180 -21.31 -27.93 -13.33
C PRO A 180 -20.01 -27.28 -13.78
N VAL A 181 -19.80 -26.03 -13.39
CA VAL A 181 -18.55 -25.29 -13.70
C VAL A 181 -17.35 -25.89 -12.98
N ALA A 182 -17.50 -26.28 -11.72
CA ALA A 182 -16.44 -26.94 -10.95
C ALA A 182 -16.01 -28.26 -11.62
N LYS A 183 -16.98 -29.08 -12.06
CA LYS A 183 -16.73 -30.34 -12.78
C LYS A 183 -16.05 -30.13 -14.13
N LEU A 184 -16.45 -29.08 -14.87
CA LEU A 184 -15.82 -28.75 -16.14
C LEU A 184 -14.36 -28.34 -15.93
N ASN A 185 -14.07 -27.50 -14.95
CA ASN A 185 -12.72 -27.05 -14.63
C ASN A 185 -11.81 -28.15 -14.07
N ALA A 186 -12.37 -29.23 -13.51
CA ALA A 186 -11.62 -30.35 -12.98
C ALA A 186 -10.73 -31.06 -14.02
N LYS A 187 -11.05 -30.95 -15.30
CA LYS A 187 -10.26 -31.51 -16.41
C LYS A 187 -8.84 -30.96 -16.47
N ASP A 188 -8.65 -29.70 -16.06
CA ASP A 188 -7.36 -29.01 -16.13
C ASP A 188 -6.64 -28.97 -14.76
N ASP A 189 -7.25 -29.50 -13.72
CA ASP A 189 -6.74 -29.42 -12.33
C ASP A 189 -5.30 -29.94 -12.19
N ARG A 190 -4.98 -31.08 -12.83
CA ARG A 190 -3.64 -31.66 -12.76
C ARG A 190 -2.57 -30.72 -13.34
N GLY A 191 -2.85 -30.12 -14.48
CA GLY A 191 -1.95 -29.15 -15.12
C GLY A 191 -1.81 -27.83 -14.34
N MET A 192 -2.79 -27.54 -13.52
CA MET A 192 -2.85 -26.32 -12.70
C MET A 192 -2.42 -26.54 -11.25
N LEU A 193 -1.90 -27.71 -10.86
CA LEU A 193 -1.52 -28.05 -9.48
C LEU A 193 -2.69 -27.76 -8.50
N PHE A 194 -3.91 -28.16 -8.91
CA PHE A 194 -5.13 -27.91 -8.15
C PHE A 194 -5.75 -29.24 -7.70
N HIS A 195 -5.81 -29.47 -6.40
CA HIS A 195 -6.35 -30.67 -5.78
C HIS A 195 -7.76 -30.37 -5.27
N ARG A 196 -8.75 -30.77 -6.06
CA ARG A 196 -10.16 -30.45 -5.81
C ARG A 196 -10.85 -31.56 -5.06
N THR A 197 -11.48 -31.21 -3.93
CA THR A 197 -12.47 -32.05 -3.24
C THR A 197 -13.82 -31.39 -3.39
N LEU A 198 -14.77 -32.08 -4.00
CA LEU A 198 -16.12 -31.56 -4.22
C LEU A 198 -16.94 -31.71 -2.94
N MET A 199 -17.70 -30.67 -2.61
CA MET A 199 -18.65 -30.68 -1.49
C MET A 199 -20.07 -30.34 -1.98
N PRO A 200 -21.13 -30.90 -1.39
CA PRO A 200 -22.50 -30.52 -1.70
C PRO A 200 -22.72 -29.02 -1.57
N THR A 201 -23.50 -28.44 -2.49
CA THR A 201 -23.68 -26.98 -2.61
C THR A 201 -24.48 -26.37 -1.48
N ASP A 202 -25.21 -27.16 -0.72
CA ASP A 202 -26.05 -26.77 0.42
C ASP A 202 -25.30 -26.75 1.75
N ILE A 203 -24.11 -27.37 1.82
CA ILE A 203 -23.30 -27.40 3.05
C ILE A 203 -22.63 -26.05 3.32
N TYR A 204 -22.17 -25.36 2.28
CA TYR A 204 -21.50 -24.08 2.41
C TYR A 204 -22.05 -23.05 1.42
N THR A 205 -22.90 -22.16 1.93
CA THR A 205 -23.61 -21.15 1.13
C THR A 205 -23.12 -19.71 1.37
N ALA A 206 -22.22 -19.52 2.32
CA ALA A 206 -21.69 -18.21 2.63
C ALA A 206 -20.87 -17.67 1.43
N PRO A 207 -21.04 -16.39 1.04
CA PRO A 207 -20.26 -15.76 -0.02
C PRO A 207 -18.87 -15.34 0.49
N VAL A 208 -18.21 -16.25 1.17
CA VAL A 208 -16.88 -16.04 1.79
C VAL A 208 -15.95 -17.15 1.32
N GLU A 209 -14.73 -16.79 0.99
CA GLU A 209 -13.63 -17.70 0.72
C GLU A 209 -12.63 -17.64 1.88
N ILE A 210 -12.08 -18.79 2.26
CA ILE A 210 -11.06 -18.89 3.30
C ILE A 210 -9.82 -19.51 2.71
N ASP A 211 -8.74 -18.74 2.64
CA ASP A 211 -7.43 -19.18 2.15
C ASP A 211 -6.44 -19.28 3.29
N VAL A 212 -5.72 -20.41 3.38
CA VAL A 212 -4.61 -20.58 4.31
C VAL A 212 -3.32 -20.82 3.51
N TYR A 213 -2.32 -19.96 3.69
CA TYR A 213 -1.05 -20.05 3.00
C TYR A 213 0.11 -19.56 3.89
N GLY A 214 1.15 -20.35 4.02
CA GLY A 214 2.21 -20.06 5.01
C GLY A 214 1.64 -19.91 6.41
N ASN A 215 1.92 -18.79 7.05
CA ASN A 215 1.44 -18.42 8.39
C ASN A 215 0.18 -17.53 8.35
N LYS A 216 -0.46 -17.41 7.20
CA LYS A 216 -1.56 -16.47 6.98
C LYS A 216 -2.89 -17.17 6.73
N VAL A 217 -3.95 -16.52 7.21
CA VAL A 217 -5.34 -16.83 6.87
C VAL A 217 -5.96 -15.61 6.22
N ALA A 218 -6.49 -15.75 5.01
CA ALA A 218 -7.29 -14.72 4.39
C ALA A 218 -8.77 -15.10 4.43
N LEU A 219 -9.60 -14.18 4.90
CA LEU A 219 -11.07 -14.27 4.86
C LEU A 219 -11.54 -13.27 3.80
N ILE A 220 -12.11 -13.77 2.70
CA ILE A 220 -12.49 -12.97 1.54
C ILE A 220 -14.01 -12.97 1.39
N ALA A 221 -14.64 -11.83 1.62
CA ALA A 221 -16.08 -11.65 1.51
C ALA A 221 -16.47 -11.12 0.12
N PHE A 222 -17.31 -11.88 -0.60
CA PHE A 222 -17.85 -11.55 -1.91
C PHE A 222 -19.32 -11.08 -1.85
N GLY A 223 -19.83 -10.74 -0.66
CA GLY A 223 -21.20 -10.27 -0.47
C GLY A 223 -21.43 -8.83 -0.96
N GLU A 224 -22.42 -8.15 -0.36
CA GLU A 224 -22.73 -6.74 -0.72
C GLU A 224 -21.55 -5.80 -0.51
N THR A 225 -20.76 -6.03 0.53
CA THR A 225 -19.51 -5.31 0.77
C THR A 225 -18.33 -6.24 0.48
N GLN A 226 -17.64 -5.97 -0.65
CA GLN A 226 -16.44 -6.72 -1.00
C GLN A 226 -15.28 -6.25 -0.12
N MET A 227 -14.70 -7.19 0.61
CA MET A 227 -13.54 -6.94 1.48
C MET A 227 -12.78 -8.23 1.74
N ALA A 228 -11.55 -8.10 2.17
CA ALA A 228 -10.76 -9.21 2.66
C ALA A 228 -10.02 -8.83 3.94
N THR A 229 -9.82 -9.80 4.83
CA THR A 229 -8.97 -9.65 6.02
C THR A 229 -7.91 -10.73 5.98
N ILE A 230 -6.64 -10.34 6.03
CA ILE A 230 -5.50 -11.25 6.21
C ILE A 230 -5.09 -11.22 7.66
N ILE A 231 -5.01 -12.38 8.29
CA ILE A 231 -4.49 -12.60 9.64
C ILE A 231 -3.14 -13.31 9.49
N ASP A 232 -2.06 -12.68 9.94
CA ASP A 232 -0.72 -13.27 9.97
C ASP A 232 -0.46 -13.80 11.37
N SER A 233 -0.67 -15.11 11.56
CA SER A 233 -0.55 -15.78 12.85
C SER A 233 -0.31 -17.28 12.64
N PRO A 234 0.90 -17.79 12.92
CA PRO A 234 1.19 -19.21 12.76
C PRO A 234 0.18 -20.15 13.45
N PRO A 235 -0.20 -19.94 14.74
CA PRO A 235 -1.15 -20.83 15.40
C PRO A 235 -2.57 -20.78 14.80
N ILE A 236 -3.02 -19.60 14.33
CA ILE A 236 -4.34 -19.46 13.69
C ILE A 236 -4.32 -20.13 12.32
N ALA A 237 -3.28 -19.91 11.53
CA ALA A 237 -3.13 -20.52 10.21
C ALA A 237 -3.09 -22.04 10.32
N GLU A 238 -2.35 -22.58 11.30
CA GLU A 238 -2.28 -24.02 11.53
C GLU A 238 -3.63 -24.60 11.97
N ALA A 239 -4.34 -23.94 12.87
CA ALA A 239 -5.66 -24.39 13.31
C ALA A 239 -6.66 -24.46 12.14
N ILE A 240 -6.75 -23.41 11.32
CA ILE A 240 -7.67 -23.39 10.16
C ILE A 240 -7.24 -24.41 9.10
N ARG A 241 -5.93 -24.57 8.84
CA ARG A 241 -5.42 -25.59 7.92
C ARG A 241 -5.85 -26.99 8.33
N GLN A 242 -5.70 -27.34 9.61
CA GLN A 242 -6.15 -28.63 10.15
C GLN A 242 -7.65 -28.84 10.01
N ILE A 243 -8.46 -27.80 10.26
CA ILE A 243 -9.92 -27.86 10.06
C ILE A 243 -10.23 -28.17 8.59
N LEU A 244 -9.62 -27.47 7.64
CA LEU A 244 -9.85 -27.72 6.21
C LEU A 244 -9.41 -29.14 5.79
N GLN A 245 -8.31 -29.63 6.32
CA GLN A 245 -7.83 -31.02 6.06
C GLN A 245 -8.76 -32.07 6.65
N ILE A 246 -9.33 -31.85 7.85
CA ILE A 246 -10.33 -32.74 8.46
C ILE A 246 -11.59 -32.76 7.59
N MET A 247 -12.08 -31.61 7.17
CA MET A 247 -13.23 -31.49 6.26
C MET A 247 -12.98 -32.23 4.94
N GLN A 248 -11.78 -32.05 4.36
CA GLN A 248 -11.39 -32.75 3.13
C GLN A 248 -11.45 -34.25 3.28
N LYS A 249 -10.82 -34.79 4.32
CA LYS A 249 -10.84 -36.23 4.60
C LYS A 249 -12.24 -36.78 4.80
N PHE A 250 -13.08 -36.05 5.53
CA PHE A 250 -14.47 -36.44 5.76
C PHE A 250 -15.24 -36.52 4.43
N LEU A 251 -15.13 -35.54 3.55
CA LEU A 251 -15.80 -35.53 2.27
C LEU A 251 -15.30 -36.66 1.33
N GLU A 252 -14.00 -36.93 1.32
CA GLU A 252 -13.40 -38.01 0.53
C GLU A 252 -13.88 -39.39 0.97
N THR A 253 -14.04 -39.61 2.28
CA THR A 253 -14.53 -40.88 2.81
C THR A 253 -16.06 -41.05 2.74
N SER A 254 -16.79 -39.94 2.68
CA SER A 254 -18.28 -39.94 2.63
C SER A 254 -18.81 -40.03 1.18
N THR A 255 -17.96 -39.85 0.17
CA THR A 255 -18.35 -40.02 -1.23
C THR A 255 -18.21 -41.51 -1.59
N PRO A 256 -19.30 -42.25 -1.92
CA PRO A 256 -19.20 -43.63 -2.36
C PRO A 256 -18.31 -43.73 -3.60
N PRO A 257 -17.50 -44.79 -3.76
CA PRO A 257 -16.70 -44.97 -4.97
C PRO A 257 -17.63 -44.96 -6.17
N GLY A 258 -17.32 -44.08 -7.13
CA GLY A 258 -18.09 -44.02 -8.40
C GLY A 258 -18.07 -45.40 -9.05
N PRO A 259 -19.10 -45.73 -9.89
CA PRO A 259 -19.15 -47.04 -10.57
C PRO A 259 -17.86 -47.25 -11.36
N ASP A 260 -17.21 -48.39 -11.11
CA ASP A 260 -16.03 -48.84 -11.86
C ASP A 260 -16.37 -48.92 -13.36
N LEU A 261 -15.88 -47.97 -14.14
CA LEU A 261 -15.99 -47.97 -15.61
C LEU A 261 -15.00 -48.96 -16.29
N HIS A 262 -14.47 -49.95 -15.53
CA HIS A 262 -13.61 -51.02 -16.07
C HIS A 262 -14.26 -52.38 -15.93
N GLN A 263 -15.44 -52.58 -16.55
CA GLN A 263 -15.92 -53.91 -16.92
C GLN A 263 -16.79 -53.77 -18.15
N HIS A 264 -16.20 -53.82 -19.33
CA HIS A 264 -16.72 -54.46 -20.54
C HIS A 264 -15.76 -54.22 -21.70
N ASP A 265 -14.76 -55.12 -21.79
CA ASP A 265 -14.30 -55.62 -23.07
C ASP A 265 -13.64 -56.97 -22.84
N SER A 266 -14.47 -58.01 -22.92
CA SER A 266 -14.07 -59.37 -23.19
C SER A 266 -15.29 -60.15 -23.66
N ARG A 267 -15.60 -60.03 -24.96
CA ARG A 267 -16.11 -61.10 -25.80
C ARG A 267 -16.11 -60.71 -27.27
#